data_19a8aff6bdb520e0b7343aae15851270
#
_entry.id   19a8aff6bdb520e0b7343aae15851270
#
_cell.length_a   1.000
_cell.length_b   1.000
_cell.length_c   1.000
_cell.angle_alpha   90.00
_cell.angle_beta   90.00
_cell.angle_gamma   90.00
#
_symmetry.space_group_name_H-M   'P 1'
#
loop_
_entity.id
_entity.type
_entity.pdbx_description
1 polymer ?
#
loop_
_entity_poly.entity_id
_entity_poly.type
_entity_poly.pdbx_seq_one_letter_code
_entity_poly.pdbx_strand_id
1 'polypeptide(L)' 'MSTPPPPVTEAEATRVYRELKDAMDTAGLPTNELYRDVTHGPGGDTHRYGLGTVGVGGAKRLTVLLRTARADGK' A
#
# COMPACT_ATOMS: atom_id res chain seq x y z
N MET A 1 -20.72 11.08 -18.30
CA MET A 1 -19.43 10.52 -18.70
C MET A 1 -18.37 10.87 -17.67
N SER A 2 -17.70 9.88 -17.12
CA SER A 2 -16.67 10.16 -16.10
C SER A 2 -15.33 10.41 -16.76
N THR A 3 -14.62 11.41 -16.22
CA THR A 3 -13.27 11.70 -16.67
C THR A 3 -12.32 10.67 -16.06
N PRO A 4 -11.39 10.10 -16.84
CA PRO A 4 -10.42 9.19 -16.25
C PRO A 4 -9.56 9.93 -15.22
N PRO A 5 -9.12 9.26 -14.16
CA PRO A 5 -8.28 9.91 -13.16
C PRO A 5 -6.94 10.32 -13.78
N PRO A 6 -6.34 11.40 -13.29
CA PRO A 6 -5.02 11.79 -13.77
C PRO A 6 -3.97 10.73 -13.44
N PRO A 7 -2.91 10.62 -14.22
CA PRO A 7 -1.84 9.67 -13.90
C PRO A 7 -1.21 10.00 -12.56
N VAL A 8 -0.76 8.96 -11.87
CA VAL A 8 -0.10 9.11 -10.58
C VAL A 8 1.26 9.76 -10.79
N THR A 9 1.52 10.83 -10.05
CA THR A 9 2.80 11.52 -10.11
C THR A 9 3.81 10.81 -9.20
N GLU A 10 5.09 11.07 -9.45
CA GLU A 10 6.15 10.55 -8.60
C GLU A 10 6.01 11.07 -7.16
N ALA A 11 5.64 12.33 -7.01
CA ALA A 11 5.42 12.93 -5.70
C ALA A 11 4.29 12.24 -4.94
N GLU A 12 3.19 11.95 -5.65
CA GLU A 12 2.06 11.24 -5.04
C GLU A 12 2.45 9.82 -4.65
N ALA A 13 3.16 9.12 -5.53
CA ALA A 13 3.62 7.76 -5.25
C ALA A 13 4.54 7.71 -4.04
N THR A 14 5.41 8.72 -3.88
CA THR A 14 6.30 8.82 -2.73
C THR A 14 5.51 9.07 -1.45
N ARG A 15 4.51 9.94 -1.50
CA ARG A 15 3.66 10.23 -0.36
C ARG A 15 2.89 8.99 0.09
N VAL A 16 2.31 8.26 -0.86
CA VAL A 16 1.59 7.03 -0.56
C VAL A 16 2.52 6.01 0.08
N TYR A 17 3.75 5.89 -0.40
CA TYR A 17 4.73 4.99 0.18
C TYR A 17 5.00 5.32 1.64
N ARG A 18 5.20 6.60 1.93
CA ARG A 18 5.48 7.05 3.31
C ARG A 18 4.29 6.81 4.23
N GLU A 19 3.10 7.09 3.75
CA GLU A 19 1.88 6.88 4.52
C GLU A 19 1.67 5.39 4.80
N LEU A 20 1.92 4.54 3.80
CA LEU A 20 1.80 3.10 3.95
C LEU A 20 2.81 2.56 4.96
N LYS A 21 4.06 3.01 4.85
CA LYS A 21 5.11 2.60 5.79
C LYS A 21 4.77 3.01 7.22
N ASP A 22 4.33 4.25 7.39
CA ASP A 22 3.96 4.78 8.70
C ASP A 22 2.78 4.00 9.29
N ALA A 23 1.78 3.71 8.49
CA ALA A 23 0.61 2.95 8.93
C ALA A 23 1.00 1.52 9.32
N MET A 24 1.89 0.88 8.57
CA MET A 24 2.37 -0.46 8.89
C MET A 24 3.17 -0.47 10.18
N ASP A 25 4.04 0.53 10.38
CA ASP A 25 4.81 0.68 11.62
C ASP A 25 3.88 0.85 12.82
N THR A 26 2.88 1.72 12.68
CA THR A 26 1.90 1.96 13.73
C THR A 26 1.12 0.68 14.07
N ALA A 27 0.81 -0.12 13.06
CA ALA A 27 0.10 -1.39 13.24
C ALA A 27 0.99 -2.51 13.76
N GLY A 28 2.30 -2.27 13.87
CA GLY A 28 3.25 -3.28 14.33
C GLY A 28 3.61 -4.30 13.28
N LEU A 29 3.45 -3.97 12.00
CA LEU A 29 3.85 -4.85 10.91
C LEU A 29 5.27 -4.52 10.47
N PRO A 30 6.05 -5.52 10.01
CA PRO A 30 7.40 -5.26 9.56
C PRO A 30 7.41 -4.45 8.27
N THR A 31 8.36 -3.51 8.14
CA THR A 31 8.50 -2.66 6.96
C THR A 31 9.87 -2.80 6.30
N ASN A 32 10.69 -3.71 6.79
CA ASN A 32 12.05 -3.88 6.27
C ASN A 32 12.10 -4.44 4.86
N GLU A 33 11.00 -5.04 4.38
CA GLU A 33 10.91 -5.55 3.01
C GLU A 33 9.94 -4.75 2.15
N LEU A 34 9.44 -3.65 2.67
CA LEU A 34 8.55 -2.78 1.92
C LEU A 34 9.34 -2.07 0.81
N TYR A 35 8.82 -2.12 -0.41
CA TYR A 35 9.50 -1.48 -1.54
C TYR A 35 8.49 -0.94 -2.54
N ARG A 36 8.99 -0.06 -3.40
CA ARG A 36 8.23 0.52 -4.49
C ARG A 36 8.75 -0.03 -5.81
N ASP A 37 7.83 -0.28 -6.73
CA ASP A 37 8.16 -0.73 -8.08
C ASP A 37 7.40 0.11 -9.08
N VAL A 38 8.07 0.48 -10.17
CA VAL A 38 7.48 1.28 -11.24
C VAL A 38 7.67 0.54 -12.55
N THR A 39 6.57 0.32 -13.25
CA THR A 39 6.61 -0.30 -14.57
C THR A 39 6.19 0.75 -15.59
N HIS A 40 7.03 0.97 -16.60
CA HIS A 40 6.75 1.90 -17.69
C HIS A 40 6.05 1.17 -18.81
N GLY A 41 4.96 1.74 -19.29
CA GLY A 41 4.19 1.12 -20.35
C GLY A 41 3.55 2.15 -21.27
N PRO A 42 2.92 1.69 -22.36
CA PRO A 42 2.32 2.58 -23.36
C PRO A 42 1.16 3.39 -22.81
N GLY A 43 0.51 2.94 -21.74
CA GLY A 43 -0.56 3.68 -21.09
C GLY A 43 -0.09 4.58 -19.96
N GLY A 44 1.23 4.69 -19.73
CA GLY A 44 1.82 5.44 -18.64
C GLY A 44 2.51 4.55 -17.63
N ASP A 45 2.94 5.12 -16.53
CA ASP A 45 3.65 4.40 -15.49
C ASP A 45 2.65 3.75 -14.53
N THR A 46 2.96 2.51 -14.14
CA THR A 46 2.21 1.79 -13.12
C THR A 46 3.07 1.68 -11.87
N HIS A 47 2.58 2.18 -10.76
CA HIS A 47 3.27 2.13 -9.46
C HIS A 47 2.68 1.01 -8.62
N ARG A 48 3.57 0.19 -8.05
CA ARG A 48 3.16 -0.92 -7.19
C ARG A 48 4.03 -0.92 -5.94
N TYR A 49 3.48 -1.49 -4.87
CA TYR A 49 4.19 -1.57 -3.60
C TYR A 49 4.27 -3.03 -3.17
N GLY A 50 5.50 -3.50 -2.93
CA GLY A 50 5.70 -4.82 -2.37
C GLY A 50 5.69 -4.71 -0.86
N LEU A 51 4.79 -5.45 -0.21
CA LEU A 51 4.62 -5.33 1.24
C LEU A 51 5.55 -6.25 2.03
N GLY A 52 6.22 -7.17 1.35
CA GLY A 52 7.11 -8.11 2.02
C GLY A 52 6.36 -9.30 2.60
N THR A 53 7.02 -9.99 3.52
CA THR A 53 6.47 -11.18 4.17
C THR A 53 6.23 -10.90 5.64
N VAL A 54 5.28 -11.63 6.23
CA VAL A 54 4.99 -11.54 7.66
C VAL A 54 4.97 -12.94 8.26
N GLY A 55 5.37 -13.04 9.53
CA GLY A 55 5.26 -14.28 10.25
C GLY A 55 3.82 -14.54 10.70
N VAL A 56 3.63 -15.61 11.46
CA VAL A 56 2.29 -15.99 11.93
C VAL A 56 1.67 -14.88 12.78
N GLY A 57 2.45 -14.26 13.67
CA GLY A 57 1.96 -13.18 14.51
C GLY A 57 1.52 -11.97 13.72
N GLY A 58 2.32 -11.59 12.72
CA GLY A 58 1.96 -10.49 11.83
C GLY A 58 0.74 -10.79 10.98
N ALA A 59 0.62 -12.04 10.52
CA ALA A 59 -0.54 -12.46 9.74
C ALA A 59 -1.83 -12.39 10.55
N LYS A 60 -1.78 -12.80 11.81
CA LYS A 60 -2.94 -12.71 12.72
C LYS A 60 -3.35 -11.26 12.93
N ARG A 61 -2.38 -10.38 13.15
CA ARG A 61 -2.62 -8.96 13.35
C ARG A 61 -3.23 -8.33 12.10
N LEU A 62 -2.67 -8.65 10.96
CA LEU A 62 -3.17 -8.15 9.69
C LEU A 62 -4.61 -8.61 9.45
N THR A 63 -4.93 -9.85 9.78
CA THR A 63 -6.28 -10.38 9.65
C THR A 63 -7.28 -9.55 10.46
N VAL A 64 -6.94 -9.23 11.70
CA VAL A 64 -7.80 -8.41 12.56
C VAL A 64 -7.98 -7.02 11.99
N LEU A 65 -6.89 -6.40 11.53
CA LEU A 65 -6.93 -5.06 10.96
C LEU A 65 -7.82 -5.01 9.71
N LEU A 66 -7.70 -5.99 8.83
CA LEU A 66 -8.49 -6.04 7.62
C LEU A 66 -9.98 -6.24 7.90
N ARG A 67 -10.30 -7.08 8.87
CA ARG A 67 -11.70 -7.29 9.27
C ARG A 67 -12.31 -6.04 9.87
N THR A 68 -11.54 -5.36 10.72
CA THR A 68 -11.98 -4.10 11.32
C THR A 68 -12.21 -3.03 10.27
N ALA A 69 -11.28 -2.91 9.32
CA ALA A 69 -11.40 -1.94 8.23
C ALA A 69 -12.65 -2.18 7.40
N ARG A 70 -12.97 -3.45 7.12
CA ARG A 70 -14.16 -3.79 6.35
C ARG A 70 -15.43 -3.44 7.11
N ALA A 71 -15.47 -3.70 8.42
CA ALA A 71 -16.61 -3.38 9.26
C ALA A 71 -16.88 -1.88 9.29
N ASP A 72 -15.82 -1.08 9.37
CA ASP A 72 -15.91 0.38 9.41
C ASP A 72 -16.15 0.99 8.03
N GLY A 73 -15.61 0.36 7.00
CA GLY A 73 -15.62 0.92 5.65
C GLY A 73 -16.95 0.77 4.91
N LYS A 74 -17.70 -0.26 5.22
CA LYS A 74 -18.99 -0.55 4.56
C LYS A 74 -18.94 -0.42 3.06
#